data_2bd634f36005ec1d9a6b3d855310269b
#
_entry.id   2bd634f36005ec1d9a6b3d855310269b
#
_cell.length_a   1.000
_cell.length_b   1.000
_cell.length_c   1.000
_cell.angle_alpha   90.00
_cell.angle_beta   90.00
_cell.angle_gamma   90.00
#
_symmetry.space_group_name_H-M   'P 1'
#
loop_
_entity.id
_entity.type
_entity.pdbx_description
1 polymer ?
#
loop_
_entity_poly.entity_id
_entity_poly.type
_entity_poly.pdbx_seq_one_letter_code
_entity_poly.pdbx_strand_id
1 'polypeptide(L)'
;MFSSNPYRFFGVISNSGIKNIQKNLSKIKAYSKIGKKISLPYELNFLHLKQIDRSESIIKDSENKILLDSNKVKYSLFWFVDNSSIDKIALENLNKGNVEKSETIWKKVIKEKSISKSNFSAYHNLSTLFLLRSLSKDKNDKFENSKNSITLIKEGLRLKSELIFSDHLYSLSNLITGNENSISKENILEYFNENLSLSFDDNFSSSEISSIIKASNNELSQSFNFSLINEPLNSLTELINDANSSLNDDHSKGMDIGKDLIKNSISHLKLLKNILGTDDIKYQTISDKLANQIMQCGILCFNKTADDKDYLSSYKYAKSISFKESTIERANTTIKHCEDELKANICGFCDQKDVGSKSLRVKMHKMEYFTNQYTYFKNGGLEVKCCSDCYKLVQGKNNLSWIYTILIYTVVNGISMLFSEGIPIILFVDIFFAFWGAPFFWIGKWIHRQFRKPYFEKLNSHPLIFKCVSEGYKFGMP
;
A
#
# COMPACT_ATOMS: atom_id res chain seq x y z
N MET A 1 -3.65 25.38 -15.01
CA MET A 1 -4.83 26.24 -14.80
C MET A 1 -4.53 27.72 -15.07
N PHE A 2 -3.98 28.50 -14.11
CA PHE A 2 -3.67 29.95 -14.30
C PHE A 2 -2.59 30.23 -15.34
N SER A 3 -1.48 29.47 -15.31
CA SER A 3 -0.34 29.69 -16.21
C SER A 3 -0.70 29.54 -17.70
N SER A 4 -1.61 28.61 -18.02
CA SER A 4 -2.05 28.29 -19.39
C SER A 4 -3.40 28.93 -19.78
N ASN A 5 -3.91 29.85 -18.95
CA ASN A 5 -5.19 30.50 -19.18
C ASN A 5 -5.12 31.38 -20.45
N PRO A 6 -6.04 31.22 -21.44
CA PRO A 6 -5.99 31.97 -22.69
C PRO A 6 -6.16 33.48 -22.49
N TYR A 7 -6.90 33.96 -21.49
CA TYR A 7 -7.04 35.38 -21.23
C TYR A 7 -5.72 36.01 -20.75
N ARG A 8 -4.97 35.28 -19.90
CA ARG A 8 -3.61 35.66 -19.54
C ARG A 8 -2.69 35.69 -20.75
N PHE A 9 -2.79 34.68 -21.60
CA PHE A 9 -2.00 34.60 -22.84
C PHE A 9 -2.19 35.82 -23.72
N PHE A 10 -3.47 36.27 -23.90
CA PHE A 10 -3.79 37.48 -24.68
C PHE A 10 -3.57 38.78 -23.89
N GLY A 11 -3.24 38.71 -22.61
CA GLY A 11 -3.05 39.91 -21.78
C GLY A 11 -4.31 40.73 -21.58
N VAL A 12 -5.45 40.04 -21.36
CA VAL A 12 -6.77 40.67 -21.19
C VAL A 12 -7.53 40.09 -20.01
N ILE A 13 -8.57 40.76 -19.54
CA ILE A 13 -9.56 40.22 -18.61
C ILE A 13 -10.62 39.39 -19.37
N SER A 14 -11.35 38.50 -18.65
CA SER A 14 -12.21 37.50 -19.30
C SER A 14 -13.37 38.08 -20.11
N ASN A 15 -13.91 39.21 -19.71
CA ASN A 15 -14.99 39.90 -20.46
C ASN A 15 -14.48 41.02 -21.37
N SER A 16 -13.20 40.94 -21.76
CA SER A 16 -12.68 41.87 -22.78
C SER A 16 -13.35 41.65 -24.12
N GLY A 17 -13.76 42.73 -24.76
CA GLY A 17 -14.36 42.66 -26.09
C GLY A 17 -13.41 42.07 -27.14
N ILE A 18 -13.97 41.37 -28.13
CA ILE A 18 -13.24 40.65 -29.18
C ILE A 18 -12.18 41.51 -29.89
N LYS A 19 -12.45 42.82 -30.05
CA LYS A 19 -11.51 43.77 -30.66
C LYS A 19 -10.19 43.88 -29.88
N ASN A 20 -10.24 43.84 -28.53
CA ASN A 20 -9.05 43.89 -27.68
C ASN A 20 -8.24 42.61 -27.78
N ILE A 21 -8.92 41.46 -27.82
CA ILE A 21 -8.29 40.14 -28.01
C ILE A 21 -7.56 40.10 -29.35
N GLN A 22 -8.25 40.48 -30.42
CA GLN A 22 -7.69 40.50 -31.80
C GLN A 22 -6.51 41.49 -31.92
N LYS A 23 -6.61 42.66 -31.30
CA LYS A 23 -5.53 43.65 -31.26
C LYS A 23 -4.28 43.08 -30.62
N ASN A 24 -4.42 42.43 -29.44
CA ASN A 24 -3.29 41.85 -28.75
C ASN A 24 -2.75 40.63 -29.49
N LEU A 25 -3.62 39.79 -30.05
CA LEU A 25 -3.23 38.66 -30.90
C LEU A 25 -2.37 39.08 -32.10
N SER A 26 -2.81 40.15 -32.81
CA SER A 26 -2.03 40.70 -33.94
C SER A 26 -0.64 41.15 -33.49
N LYS A 27 -0.53 41.80 -32.33
CA LYS A 27 0.75 42.17 -31.73
C LYS A 27 1.59 40.93 -31.40
N ILE A 28 1.00 39.92 -30.74
CA ILE A 28 1.70 38.66 -30.38
C ILE A 28 2.26 38.01 -31.65
N LYS A 29 1.43 37.85 -32.72
CA LYS A 29 1.84 37.27 -33.99
C LYS A 29 2.97 38.06 -34.66
N ALA A 30 2.89 39.39 -34.64
CA ALA A 30 3.95 40.24 -35.20
C ALA A 30 5.29 40.11 -34.45
N TYR A 31 5.24 40.13 -33.12
CA TYR A 31 6.46 39.98 -32.27
C TYR A 31 7.05 38.59 -32.36
N SER A 32 6.21 37.53 -32.37
CA SER A 32 6.65 36.15 -32.54
C SER A 32 7.40 35.94 -33.86
N LYS A 33 6.92 36.51 -34.99
CA LYS A 33 7.60 36.41 -36.29
C LYS A 33 9.00 36.98 -36.32
N ILE A 34 9.29 37.99 -35.49
CA ILE A 34 10.62 38.62 -35.40
C ILE A 34 11.44 38.12 -34.19
N GLY A 35 10.97 37.06 -33.51
CA GLY A 35 11.65 36.48 -32.37
C GLY A 35 11.75 37.40 -31.15
N LYS A 36 10.95 38.46 -31.06
CA LYS A 36 10.97 39.40 -29.93
C LYS A 36 9.90 39.04 -28.90
N LYS A 37 10.28 39.20 -27.64
CA LYS A 37 9.33 39.06 -26.51
C LYS A 37 8.43 40.30 -26.42
N ILE A 38 7.16 40.09 -26.15
CA ILE A 38 6.18 41.16 -25.88
C ILE A 38 5.67 40.98 -24.46
N SER A 39 5.49 42.07 -23.73
CA SER A 39 4.78 42.12 -22.44
C SER A 39 3.42 42.79 -22.65
N LEU A 40 2.39 42.17 -22.14
CA LEU A 40 1.01 42.64 -22.21
C LEU A 40 0.44 42.92 -20.82
N PRO A 41 -0.62 43.73 -20.70
CA PRO A 41 -1.34 43.87 -19.42
C PRO A 41 -1.84 42.52 -18.92
N TYR A 42 -2.10 42.43 -17.63
CA TYR A 42 -2.66 41.22 -16.97
C TYR A 42 -1.89 39.89 -17.15
N GLU A 43 -0.61 39.91 -17.50
CA GLU A 43 0.23 38.74 -17.49
C GLU A 43 0.56 38.28 -16.04
N LEU A 44 0.50 39.20 -15.08
CA LEU A 44 0.68 39.00 -13.64
C LEU A 44 1.99 38.23 -13.32
N ASN A 45 3.09 38.59 -13.99
CA ASN A 45 4.37 37.87 -13.90
C ASN A 45 4.98 37.92 -12.48
N PHE A 46 4.61 38.88 -11.66
CA PHE A 46 5.02 39.03 -10.27
C PHE A 46 4.39 38.00 -9.31
N LEU A 47 3.40 37.23 -9.76
CA LEU A 47 2.78 36.16 -8.98
C LEU A 47 3.39 34.77 -9.26
N HIS A 48 4.68 34.73 -9.62
CA HIS A 48 5.44 33.48 -9.82
C HIS A 48 4.81 32.46 -10.77
N LEU A 49 3.95 32.91 -11.68
CA LEU A 49 3.37 32.05 -12.71
C LEU A 49 4.46 31.69 -13.75
N LYS A 50 4.35 30.48 -14.32
CA LYS A 50 5.24 30.06 -15.40
C LYS A 50 5.26 31.13 -16.53
N GLN A 51 6.45 31.36 -17.10
CA GLN A 51 6.62 32.30 -18.21
C GLN A 51 5.69 31.89 -19.37
N ILE A 52 5.08 32.89 -20.01
CA ILE A 52 4.19 32.64 -21.14
C ILE A 52 5.03 32.30 -22.38
N ASP A 53 4.82 31.09 -22.90
CA ASP A 53 5.33 30.72 -24.24
C ASP A 53 4.33 31.18 -25.30
N ARG A 54 4.85 31.88 -26.32
CA ARG A 54 4.09 32.39 -27.45
C ARG A 54 4.57 31.79 -28.78
N SER A 55 4.91 30.49 -28.76
CA SER A 55 5.16 29.73 -29.97
C SER A 55 3.89 29.65 -30.84
N GLU A 56 4.04 29.38 -32.12
CA GLU A 56 2.93 29.37 -33.08
C GLU A 56 1.85 28.34 -32.73
N SER A 57 2.29 27.16 -32.22
CA SER A 57 1.36 26.12 -31.75
C SER A 57 0.54 26.58 -30.56
N ILE A 58 1.14 27.26 -29.57
CA ILE A 58 0.47 27.78 -28.38
C ILE A 58 -0.47 28.93 -28.72
N ILE A 59 -0.10 29.78 -29.71
CA ILE A 59 -1.00 30.84 -30.22
C ILE A 59 -2.30 30.20 -30.75
N LYS A 60 -2.16 29.20 -31.64
CA LYS A 60 -3.31 28.52 -32.24
C LYS A 60 -4.17 27.79 -31.21
N ASP A 61 -3.53 27.11 -30.24
CA ASP A 61 -4.22 26.44 -29.14
C ASP A 61 -5.01 27.45 -28.29
N SER A 62 -4.41 28.58 -27.91
CA SER A 62 -5.08 29.64 -27.15
C SER A 62 -6.25 30.29 -27.86
N GLU A 63 -6.14 30.47 -29.19
CA GLU A 63 -7.28 30.93 -30.03
C GLU A 63 -8.43 29.93 -29.98
N ASN A 64 -8.14 28.63 -30.17
CA ASN A 64 -9.14 27.55 -30.15
C ASN A 64 -9.87 27.44 -28.81
N LYS A 65 -9.16 27.64 -27.72
CA LYS A 65 -9.71 27.55 -26.34
C LYS A 65 -10.85 28.53 -26.07
N ILE A 66 -10.92 29.67 -26.74
CA ILE A 66 -11.95 30.69 -26.52
C ILE A 66 -12.90 30.87 -27.72
N LEU A 67 -12.97 29.90 -28.64
CA LEU A 67 -13.90 29.95 -29.77
C LEU A 67 -15.35 29.78 -29.30
N LEU A 68 -15.61 28.80 -28.45
CA LEU A 68 -16.95 28.47 -27.97
C LEU A 68 -17.29 29.28 -26.72
N ASP A 69 -18.53 29.75 -26.61
CA ASP A 69 -19.00 30.51 -25.44
C ASP A 69 -18.90 29.71 -24.12
N SER A 70 -19.22 28.41 -24.15
CA SER A 70 -19.03 27.54 -23.01
C SER A 70 -17.57 27.51 -22.53
N ASN A 71 -16.62 27.47 -23.44
CA ASN A 71 -15.20 27.51 -23.10
C ASN A 71 -14.77 28.87 -22.55
N LYS A 72 -15.30 30.00 -23.10
CA LYS A 72 -15.03 31.33 -22.56
C LYS A 72 -15.41 31.40 -21.08
N VAL A 73 -16.57 30.88 -20.70
CA VAL A 73 -17.02 30.83 -19.29
C VAL A 73 -16.14 29.89 -18.46
N LYS A 74 -15.81 28.70 -18.97
CA LYS A 74 -14.89 27.75 -18.28
C LYS A 74 -13.57 28.41 -17.90
N TYR A 75 -12.88 29.04 -18.86
CA TYR A 75 -11.60 29.70 -18.61
C TYR A 75 -11.73 30.95 -17.75
N SER A 76 -12.87 31.65 -17.75
CA SER A 76 -13.12 32.82 -16.92
C SER A 76 -13.18 32.47 -15.43
N LEU A 77 -13.56 31.22 -15.05
CA LEU A 77 -13.58 30.78 -13.65
C LEU A 77 -12.23 30.97 -12.95
N PHE A 78 -11.15 30.94 -13.72
CA PHE A 78 -9.77 31.06 -13.26
C PHE A 78 -9.09 32.34 -13.78
N TRP A 79 -9.89 33.37 -14.13
CA TRP A 79 -9.37 34.67 -14.53
C TRP A 79 -10.29 35.79 -14.10
N PHE A 80 -9.83 37.01 -14.15
CA PHE A 80 -10.50 38.20 -13.62
C PHE A 80 -11.55 38.77 -14.60
N VAL A 81 -12.55 39.45 -14.03
CA VAL A 81 -13.61 40.16 -14.78
C VAL A 81 -13.73 41.60 -14.31
N ASP A 82 -14.23 42.50 -15.17
CA ASP A 82 -14.55 43.89 -14.91
C ASP A 82 -16.05 44.12 -15.06
N ASN A 83 -16.79 44.29 -13.96
CA ASN A 83 -18.22 44.51 -13.94
C ASN A 83 -18.63 45.85 -13.32
N SER A 84 -17.69 46.53 -12.66
CA SER A 84 -17.98 47.77 -11.91
C SER A 84 -16.78 48.70 -11.91
N SER A 85 -17.01 50.00 -11.63
CA SER A 85 -15.92 50.97 -11.44
C SER A 85 -14.96 50.54 -10.33
N ILE A 86 -15.46 49.83 -9.32
CA ILE A 86 -14.63 49.29 -8.21
C ILE A 86 -13.74 48.16 -8.70
N ASP A 87 -14.26 47.22 -9.52
CA ASP A 87 -13.45 46.16 -10.14
C ASP A 87 -12.33 46.75 -10.99
N LYS A 88 -12.64 47.80 -11.78
CA LYS A 88 -11.64 48.47 -12.60
C LYS A 88 -10.48 49.04 -11.76
N ILE A 89 -10.79 49.74 -10.63
CA ILE A 89 -9.78 50.28 -9.73
C ILE A 89 -8.94 49.14 -9.10
N ALA A 90 -9.57 48.05 -8.70
CA ALA A 90 -8.87 46.91 -8.12
C ALA A 90 -7.98 46.23 -9.16
N LEU A 91 -8.47 46.01 -10.39
CA LEU A 91 -7.71 45.41 -11.50
C LEU A 91 -6.53 46.28 -11.96
N GLU A 92 -6.67 47.61 -11.94
CA GLU A 92 -5.57 48.55 -12.21
C GLU A 92 -4.47 48.42 -11.16
N ASN A 93 -4.84 48.32 -9.86
CA ASN A 93 -3.88 48.08 -8.79
C ASN A 93 -3.21 46.71 -8.95
N LEU A 94 -3.98 45.65 -9.23
CA LEU A 94 -3.44 44.32 -9.47
C LEU A 94 -2.44 44.30 -10.63
N ASN A 95 -2.74 44.98 -11.73
CA ASN A 95 -1.84 45.06 -12.87
C ASN A 95 -0.53 45.83 -12.60
N LYS A 96 -0.54 46.74 -11.61
CA LYS A 96 0.64 47.45 -11.09
C LYS A 96 1.42 46.68 -10.04
N GLY A 97 0.98 45.46 -9.65
CA GLY A 97 1.60 44.64 -8.60
C GLY A 97 1.12 44.96 -7.18
N ASN A 98 0.16 45.87 -7.00
CA ASN A 98 -0.38 46.25 -5.67
C ASN A 98 -1.46 45.25 -5.23
N VAL A 99 -1.05 43.99 -4.98
CA VAL A 99 -1.93 42.83 -4.71
C VAL A 99 -2.80 43.07 -3.46
N GLU A 100 -2.20 43.49 -2.36
CA GLU A 100 -2.87 43.71 -1.06
C GLU A 100 -3.93 44.81 -1.16
N LYS A 101 -3.68 45.83 -1.99
CA LYS A 101 -4.64 46.90 -2.23
C LYS A 101 -5.85 46.39 -3.02
N SER A 102 -5.64 45.59 -4.04
CA SER A 102 -6.70 44.95 -4.81
C SER A 102 -7.56 44.05 -3.93
N GLU A 103 -6.91 43.19 -3.11
CA GLU A 103 -7.57 42.35 -2.13
C GLU A 103 -8.43 43.16 -1.14
N THR A 104 -7.87 44.24 -0.59
CA THR A 104 -8.57 45.12 0.36
C THR A 104 -9.81 45.77 -0.29
N ILE A 105 -9.73 46.20 -1.55
CA ILE A 105 -10.84 46.79 -2.29
C ILE A 105 -11.98 45.78 -2.42
N TRP A 106 -11.72 44.56 -2.93
CA TRP A 106 -12.76 43.56 -3.09
C TRP A 106 -13.31 43.04 -1.75
N LYS A 107 -12.47 42.86 -0.72
CA LYS A 107 -12.93 42.52 0.62
C LYS A 107 -13.94 43.54 1.19
N LYS A 108 -13.74 44.86 0.99
CA LYS A 108 -14.68 45.87 1.39
C LYS A 108 -16.03 45.78 0.68
N VAL A 109 -16.04 45.37 -0.59
CA VAL A 109 -17.28 45.22 -1.37
C VAL A 109 -18.15 44.10 -0.84
N ILE A 110 -17.55 42.99 -0.41
CA ILE A 110 -18.27 41.77 0.03
C ILE A 110 -18.48 41.72 1.56
N LYS A 111 -17.84 42.60 2.33
CA LYS A 111 -17.88 42.57 3.78
C LYS A 111 -19.33 42.57 4.30
N GLU A 112 -19.70 41.52 5.08
CA GLU A 112 -21.01 41.37 5.71
C GLU A 112 -22.21 41.42 4.72
N LYS A 113 -21.97 41.10 3.47
CA LYS A 113 -23.00 41.08 2.41
C LYS A 113 -23.10 39.70 1.78
N SER A 114 -24.31 39.25 1.53
CA SER A 114 -24.55 38.10 0.68
C SER A 114 -24.23 38.45 -0.78
N ILE A 115 -23.96 37.39 -1.58
CA ILE A 115 -23.75 37.55 -3.02
C ILE A 115 -24.99 38.14 -3.69
N SER A 116 -24.80 39.04 -4.65
CA SER A 116 -25.84 39.78 -5.35
C SER A 116 -25.38 40.19 -6.74
N LYS A 117 -26.29 40.65 -7.58
CA LYS A 117 -25.99 41.18 -8.93
C LYS A 117 -24.98 42.32 -8.92
N SER A 118 -24.86 43.08 -7.82
CA SER A 118 -23.95 44.24 -7.70
C SER A 118 -22.54 43.85 -7.21
N ASN A 119 -22.35 42.67 -6.61
CA ASN A 119 -21.08 42.31 -5.99
C ASN A 119 -20.53 40.92 -6.41
N PHE A 120 -21.23 40.16 -7.27
CA PHE A 120 -20.78 38.81 -7.70
C PHE A 120 -19.38 38.82 -8.34
N SER A 121 -19.03 39.89 -9.04
CA SER A 121 -17.72 40.06 -9.67
C SER A 121 -16.62 40.24 -8.62
N ALA A 122 -16.89 40.91 -7.49
CA ALA A 122 -15.96 41.01 -6.37
C ALA A 122 -15.74 39.63 -5.68
N TYR A 123 -16.80 38.83 -5.49
CA TYR A 123 -16.69 37.43 -5.03
C TYR A 123 -15.83 36.60 -6.00
N HIS A 124 -16.11 36.72 -7.29
CA HIS A 124 -15.37 36.02 -8.34
C HIS A 124 -13.88 36.42 -8.36
N ASN A 125 -13.60 37.73 -8.41
CA ASN A 125 -12.23 38.26 -8.52
C ASN A 125 -11.40 37.95 -7.26
N LEU A 126 -11.97 38.11 -6.07
CA LEU A 126 -11.29 37.82 -4.82
C LEU A 126 -11.01 36.32 -4.66
N SER A 127 -11.98 35.46 -5.00
CA SER A 127 -11.76 34.02 -5.00
C SER A 127 -10.66 33.59 -5.97
N THR A 128 -10.67 34.18 -7.18
CA THR A 128 -9.65 33.96 -8.19
C THR A 128 -8.26 34.39 -7.73
N LEU A 129 -8.17 35.56 -7.05
CA LEU A 129 -6.92 36.05 -6.48
C LEU A 129 -6.38 35.12 -5.40
N PHE A 130 -7.23 34.63 -4.49
CA PHE A 130 -6.85 33.73 -3.41
C PHE A 130 -6.35 32.39 -3.95
N LEU A 131 -7.07 31.78 -4.90
CA LEU A 131 -6.66 30.55 -5.55
C LEU A 131 -5.33 30.75 -6.31
N LEU A 132 -5.18 31.86 -7.04
CA LEU A 132 -3.96 32.18 -7.75
C LEU A 132 -2.75 32.29 -6.82
N ARG A 133 -2.87 33.05 -5.71
CA ARG A 133 -1.80 33.23 -4.72
C ARG A 133 -1.44 31.95 -3.99
N SER A 134 -2.42 31.13 -3.69
CA SER A 134 -2.20 29.86 -2.99
C SER A 134 -1.47 28.81 -3.81
N LEU A 135 -1.67 28.84 -5.15
CA LEU A 135 -1.08 27.87 -6.10
C LEU A 135 0.24 28.38 -6.72
N SER A 136 0.59 29.65 -6.52
CA SER A 136 1.86 30.24 -6.96
C SER A 136 2.91 30.15 -5.85
N LYS A 137 3.48 28.97 -5.59
CA LYS A 137 4.52 28.78 -4.58
C LYS A 137 5.89 29.28 -5.07
N ASP A 138 6.51 30.17 -4.30
CA ASP A 138 7.96 30.33 -4.34
C ASP A 138 8.59 29.10 -3.66
N LYS A 139 9.37 28.31 -4.41
CA LYS A 139 9.98 27.06 -3.93
C LYS A 139 10.97 27.25 -2.77
N ASN A 140 11.33 28.49 -2.45
CA ASN A 140 12.34 28.82 -1.45
C ASN A 140 11.77 29.12 -0.04
N ASP A 141 10.47 29.26 0.13
CA ASP A 141 9.83 29.60 1.40
C ASP A 141 9.05 28.41 1.99
N LYS A 142 9.71 27.59 2.80
CA LYS A 142 9.24 26.24 3.13
C LYS A 142 8.24 26.09 4.28
N PHE A 143 8.02 27.05 5.16
CA PHE A 143 7.21 26.78 6.39
C PHE A 143 6.10 27.80 6.74
N GLU A 144 6.32 29.10 6.63
CA GLU A 144 5.29 30.10 6.91
C GLU A 144 4.24 30.22 5.80
N ASN A 145 4.63 29.93 4.56
CA ASN A 145 3.77 30.03 3.38
C ASN A 145 2.75 28.89 3.22
N SER A 146 2.95 27.71 3.81
CA SER A 146 1.98 26.61 3.67
C SER A 146 0.67 26.86 4.44
N LYS A 147 0.76 27.38 5.67
CA LYS A 147 -0.44 27.78 6.45
C LYS A 147 -1.22 28.90 5.78
N ASN A 148 -0.53 29.92 5.26
CA ASN A 148 -1.14 31.01 4.52
C ASN A 148 -1.77 30.49 3.22
N SER A 149 -1.12 29.62 2.49
CA SER A 149 -1.65 29.02 1.26
C SER A 149 -2.93 28.22 1.52
N ILE A 150 -2.94 27.37 2.57
CA ILE A 150 -4.14 26.61 2.97
C ILE A 150 -5.31 27.54 3.34
N THR A 151 -5.03 28.62 4.07
CA THR A 151 -6.07 29.60 4.43
C THR A 151 -6.63 30.33 3.21
N LEU A 152 -5.77 30.71 2.28
CA LEU A 152 -6.18 31.35 1.01
C LEU A 152 -7.02 30.42 0.14
N ILE A 153 -6.64 29.13 0.05
CA ILE A 153 -7.43 28.13 -0.69
C ILE A 153 -8.82 27.97 -0.09
N LYS A 154 -8.91 27.79 1.22
CA LYS A 154 -10.19 27.62 1.92
C LYS A 154 -11.13 28.81 1.64
N GLU A 155 -10.61 30.01 1.78
CA GLU A 155 -11.39 31.21 1.55
C GLU A 155 -11.70 31.39 0.04
N GLY A 156 -10.75 31.10 -0.85
CA GLY A 156 -10.99 31.10 -2.29
C GLY A 156 -12.07 30.10 -2.73
N LEU A 157 -12.05 28.89 -2.18
CA LEU A 157 -13.09 27.88 -2.43
C LEU A 157 -14.44 28.27 -1.86
N ARG A 158 -14.48 28.85 -0.65
CA ARG A 158 -15.70 29.35 -0.03
C ARG A 158 -16.38 30.40 -0.93
N LEU A 159 -15.65 31.43 -1.33
CA LEU A 159 -16.18 32.51 -2.19
C LEU A 159 -16.60 32.00 -3.58
N LYS A 160 -15.82 31.06 -4.15
CA LYS A 160 -16.17 30.46 -5.45
C LYS A 160 -17.42 29.59 -5.36
N SER A 161 -17.60 28.88 -4.23
CA SER A 161 -18.82 28.11 -3.95
C SER A 161 -20.04 29.02 -3.90
N GLU A 162 -19.98 30.13 -3.18
CA GLU A 162 -21.09 31.10 -3.12
C GLU A 162 -21.48 31.63 -4.51
N LEU A 163 -20.51 31.78 -5.42
CA LEU A 163 -20.82 32.17 -6.81
C LEU A 163 -21.44 31.02 -7.62
N ILE A 164 -20.81 29.85 -7.63
CA ILE A 164 -21.21 28.73 -8.50
C ILE A 164 -22.58 28.17 -8.11
N PHE A 165 -22.90 28.15 -6.81
CA PHE A 165 -24.16 27.61 -6.32
C PHE A 165 -25.29 28.66 -6.20
N SER A 166 -25.03 29.91 -6.57
CA SER A 166 -26.03 30.96 -6.68
C SER A 166 -26.49 31.18 -8.13
N ASP A 167 -27.62 31.91 -8.32
CA ASP A 167 -28.09 32.35 -9.64
C ASP A 167 -27.12 33.32 -10.31
N HIS A 168 -26.14 33.85 -9.59
CA HIS A 168 -25.15 34.80 -10.11
C HIS A 168 -24.06 34.14 -10.95
N LEU A 169 -24.02 32.81 -11.03
CA LEU A 169 -23.26 32.07 -12.03
C LEU A 169 -23.74 32.45 -13.45
N TYR A 170 -25.06 32.55 -13.65
CA TYR A 170 -25.66 32.98 -14.91
C TYR A 170 -25.34 34.45 -15.21
N SER A 171 -25.23 35.30 -14.18
CA SER A 171 -24.78 36.69 -14.36
C SER A 171 -23.32 36.75 -14.85
N LEU A 172 -22.44 35.85 -14.35
CA LEU A 172 -21.07 35.74 -14.86
C LEU A 172 -21.06 35.24 -16.30
N SER A 173 -21.85 34.23 -16.64
CA SER A 173 -21.98 33.72 -18.02
C SER A 173 -22.42 34.83 -18.98
N ASN A 174 -23.44 35.60 -18.62
CA ASN A 174 -23.94 36.73 -19.40
C ASN A 174 -22.88 37.84 -19.57
N LEU A 175 -22.13 38.16 -18.50
CA LEU A 175 -21.04 39.15 -18.56
C LEU A 175 -19.95 38.76 -19.58
N ILE A 176 -19.65 37.47 -19.70
CA ILE A 176 -18.57 36.93 -20.56
C ILE A 176 -19.03 36.77 -22.01
N THR A 177 -20.26 36.28 -22.23
CA THR A 177 -20.73 35.82 -23.56
C THR A 177 -21.93 36.59 -24.11
N GLY A 178 -22.61 37.35 -23.27
CA GLY A 178 -23.93 37.94 -23.59
C GLY A 178 -25.07 36.92 -23.55
N ASN A 179 -24.81 35.68 -23.07
CA ASN A 179 -25.79 34.61 -22.95
C ASN A 179 -25.72 33.94 -21.59
N GLU A 180 -26.80 33.96 -20.86
CA GLU A 180 -26.87 33.37 -19.50
C GLU A 180 -26.73 31.84 -19.50
N ASN A 181 -27.19 31.16 -20.53
CA ASN A 181 -27.27 29.72 -20.65
C ASN A 181 -26.17 29.12 -21.55
N SER A 182 -25.02 29.79 -21.68
CA SER A 182 -23.93 29.31 -22.54
C SER A 182 -23.26 28.03 -22.02
N ILE A 183 -23.47 27.67 -20.73
CA ILE A 183 -22.93 26.44 -20.11
C ILE A 183 -23.80 26.03 -18.95
N SER A 184 -23.97 24.71 -18.73
CA SER A 184 -24.65 24.17 -17.52
C SER A 184 -23.77 24.24 -16.27
N LYS A 185 -24.41 24.26 -15.10
CA LYS A 185 -23.75 24.27 -13.80
C LYS A 185 -22.91 23.00 -13.61
N GLU A 186 -23.40 21.85 -14.06
CA GLU A 186 -22.71 20.56 -13.97
C GLU A 186 -21.38 20.60 -14.74
N ASN A 187 -21.39 21.10 -15.96
CA ASN A 187 -20.19 21.25 -16.79
C ASN A 187 -19.18 22.26 -16.21
N ILE A 188 -19.69 23.29 -15.51
CA ILE A 188 -18.83 24.23 -14.76
C ILE A 188 -18.14 23.54 -13.57
N LEU A 189 -18.90 22.76 -12.80
CA LEU A 189 -18.38 22.04 -11.65
C LEU A 189 -17.35 20.98 -12.05
N GLU A 190 -17.64 20.21 -13.08
CA GLU A 190 -16.72 19.22 -13.64
C GLU A 190 -15.40 19.88 -14.04
N TYR A 191 -15.44 20.90 -14.89
CA TYR A 191 -14.27 21.62 -15.35
C TYR A 191 -13.48 22.28 -14.19
N PHE A 192 -14.20 22.85 -13.21
CA PHE A 192 -13.57 23.49 -12.05
C PHE A 192 -12.84 22.45 -11.20
N ASN A 193 -13.49 21.32 -10.91
CA ASN A 193 -12.93 20.25 -10.08
C ASN A 193 -11.71 19.58 -10.74
N GLU A 194 -11.78 19.26 -12.04
CA GLU A 194 -10.64 18.70 -12.78
C GLU A 194 -9.41 19.61 -12.73
N ASN A 195 -9.58 20.89 -13.06
CA ASN A 195 -8.46 21.83 -13.06
C ASN A 195 -7.89 22.11 -11.67
N LEU A 196 -8.75 22.08 -10.65
CA LEU A 196 -8.33 22.25 -9.27
C LEU A 196 -7.54 21.03 -8.81
N SER A 197 -8.01 19.80 -9.10
CA SER A 197 -7.33 18.54 -8.78
C SER A 197 -5.91 18.51 -9.33
N LEU A 198 -5.75 18.73 -10.62
CA LEU A 198 -4.43 18.78 -11.28
C LEU A 198 -3.48 19.81 -10.63
N SER A 199 -4.03 20.92 -10.15
CA SER A 199 -3.23 21.96 -9.49
C SER A 199 -2.87 21.62 -8.05
N PHE A 200 -3.68 20.80 -7.36
CA PHE A 200 -3.42 20.33 -6.02
C PHE A 200 -2.30 19.28 -6.01
N ASP A 201 -2.33 18.32 -6.93
CA ASP A 201 -1.32 17.27 -7.04
C ASP A 201 0.09 17.83 -7.26
N ASP A 202 0.19 18.94 -8.01
CA ASP A 202 1.47 19.61 -8.24
C ASP A 202 2.01 20.39 -7.03
N ASN A 203 1.13 20.81 -6.09
CA ASN A 203 1.47 21.85 -5.11
C ASN A 203 1.31 21.43 -3.64
N PHE A 204 0.52 20.40 -3.34
CA PHE A 204 0.17 20.01 -1.98
C PHE A 204 0.38 18.53 -1.72
N SER A 205 0.79 18.21 -0.49
CA SER A 205 0.82 16.83 -0.02
C SER A 205 -0.59 16.30 0.24
N SER A 206 -0.77 14.99 0.20
CA SER A 206 -2.05 14.33 0.50
C SER A 206 -2.65 14.74 1.85
N SER A 207 -1.80 15.04 2.86
CA SER A 207 -2.25 15.50 4.18
C SER A 207 -2.78 16.94 4.15
N GLU A 208 -2.17 17.82 3.35
CA GLU A 208 -2.64 19.20 3.16
C GLU A 208 -3.96 19.21 2.38
N ILE A 209 -4.07 18.42 1.32
CA ILE A 209 -5.32 18.22 0.56
C ILE A 209 -6.45 17.77 1.49
N SER A 210 -6.21 16.75 2.30
CA SER A 210 -7.18 16.27 3.30
C SER A 210 -7.59 17.37 4.29
N SER A 211 -6.64 18.19 4.76
CA SER A 211 -6.92 19.32 5.67
C SER A 211 -7.78 20.39 5.00
N ILE A 212 -7.50 20.71 3.72
CA ILE A 212 -8.29 21.68 2.95
C ILE A 212 -9.73 21.17 2.79
N ILE A 213 -9.88 19.91 2.43
CA ILE A 213 -11.16 19.23 2.23
C ILE A 213 -12.00 19.20 3.52
N LYS A 214 -11.43 18.72 4.62
CA LYS A 214 -12.14 18.60 5.90
C LYS A 214 -12.57 19.95 6.49
N ALA A 215 -11.83 21.00 6.19
CA ALA A 215 -12.14 22.34 6.69
C ALA A 215 -13.08 23.15 5.77
N SER A 216 -13.35 22.66 4.57
CA SER A 216 -14.21 23.29 3.57
C SER A 216 -15.56 22.57 3.54
N ASN A 217 -16.42 22.86 4.51
CA ASN A 217 -17.75 22.23 4.59
C ASN A 217 -18.78 22.96 3.73
N ASN A 218 -18.52 23.06 2.41
CA ASN A 218 -19.43 23.65 1.45
C ASN A 218 -19.68 22.72 0.25
N GLU A 219 -20.73 23.01 -0.54
CA GLU A 219 -21.14 22.18 -1.65
C GLU A 219 -20.04 21.97 -2.72
N LEU A 220 -19.20 22.99 -2.95
CA LEU A 220 -18.09 22.88 -3.88
C LEU A 220 -17.02 21.90 -3.37
N SER A 221 -16.73 21.93 -2.07
CA SER A 221 -15.77 21.02 -1.46
C SER A 221 -16.28 19.58 -1.46
N GLN A 222 -17.59 19.39 -1.29
CA GLN A 222 -18.20 18.05 -1.43
C GLN A 222 -18.10 17.52 -2.86
N SER A 223 -18.40 18.38 -3.86
CA SER A 223 -18.25 18.03 -5.26
C SER A 223 -16.79 17.73 -5.65
N PHE A 224 -15.86 18.53 -5.12
CA PHE A 224 -14.43 18.34 -5.33
C PHE A 224 -13.90 17.05 -4.66
N ASN A 225 -14.38 16.74 -3.45
CA ASN A 225 -14.06 15.48 -2.76
C ASN A 225 -14.48 14.28 -3.58
N PHE A 226 -15.68 14.32 -4.18
CA PHE A 226 -16.17 13.26 -5.03
C PHE A 226 -15.26 13.03 -6.26
N SER A 227 -14.79 14.10 -6.89
CA SER A 227 -13.82 14.03 -8.00
C SER A 227 -12.48 13.40 -7.57
N LEU A 228 -11.93 13.85 -6.44
CA LEU A 228 -10.66 13.33 -5.89
C LEU A 228 -10.72 11.86 -5.44
N ILE A 229 -11.90 11.37 -5.09
CA ILE A 229 -12.12 9.99 -4.65
C ILE A 229 -12.24 9.05 -5.84
N ASN A 230 -12.89 9.48 -6.90
CA ASN A 230 -13.20 8.62 -8.06
C ASN A 230 -11.94 8.11 -8.77
N GLU A 231 -10.96 8.96 -8.98
CA GLU A 231 -9.72 8.56 -9.67
C GLU A 231 -8.98 7.45 -8.90
N PRO A 232 -8.61 7.58 -7.61
CA PRO A 232 -7.93 6.51 -6.90
C PRO A 232 -8.81 5.27 -6.68
N LEU A 233 -10.14 5.40 -6.60
CA LEU A 233 -11.06 4.24 -6.56
C LEU A 233 -11.04 3.47 -7.87
N ASN A 234 -11.09 4.15 -9.00
CA ASN A 234 -11.02 3.54 -10.34
C ASN A 234 -9.67 2.87 -10.54
N SER A 235 -8.56 3.56 -10.23
CA SER A 235 -7.21 3.01 -10.32
C SER A 235 -7.04 1.75 -9.47
N LEU A 236 -7.52 1.74 -8.22
CA LEU A 236 -7.49 0.54 -7.39
C LEU A 236 -8.34 -0.59 -7.96
N THR A 237 -9.50 -0.27 -8.52
CA THR A 237 -10.38 -1.26 -9.14
C THR A 237 -9.72 -1.87 -10.38
N GLU A 238 -9.08 -1.07 -11.22
CA GLU A 238 -8.31 -1.52 -12.39
C GLU A 238 -7.14 -2.40 -11.96
N LEU A 239 -6.31 -1.97 -11.01
CA LEU A 239 -5.21 -2.76 -10.46
C LEU A 239 -5.66 -4.12 -9.93
N ILE A 240 -6.80 -4.18 -9.24
CA ILE A 240 -7.38 -5.44 -8.73
C ILE A 240 -7.82 -6.33 -9.89
N ASN A 241 -8.48 -5.78 -10.91
CA ASN A 241 -8.95 -6.51 -12.08
C ASN A 241 -7.78 -7.03 -12.92
N ASP A 242 -6.75 -6.23 -13.15
CA ASP A 242 -5.54 -6.61 -13.89
C ASP A 242 -4.78 -7.72 -13.16
N ALA A 243 -4.64 -7.61 -11.83
CA ALA A 243 -4.05 -8.66 -11.03
C ALA A 243 -4.86 -9.97 -11.10
N ASN A 244 -6.18 -9.90 -11.07
CA ASN A 244 -7.05 -11.06 -11.22
C ASN A 244 -6.93 -11.70 -12.61
N SER A 245 -6.89 -10.90 -13.68
CA SER A 245 -6.70 -11.37 -15.05
C SER A 245 -5.35 -12.06 -15.23
N SER A 246 -4.27 -11.39 -14.80
CA SER A 246 -2.90 -11.94 -14.87
C SER A 246 -2.75 -13.22 -14.05
N LEU A 247 -3.45 -13.32 -12.92
CA LEU A 247 -3.46 -14.51 -12.07
C LEU A 247 -4.19 -15.69 -12.74
N ASN A 248 -5.29 -15.42 -13.46
CA ASN A 248 -6.01 -16.46 -14.21
C ASN A 248 -5.17 -17.01 -15.37
N ASP A 249 -4.30 -16.19 -15.97
CA ASP A 249 -3.40 -16.62 -17.04
C ASP A 249 -2.27 -17.53 -16.51
N ASP A 250 -1.71 -17.21 -15.35
CA ASP A 250 -0.61 -18.00 -14.76
C ASP A 250 -0.59 -17.93 -13.22
N HIS A 251 -1.17 -18.92 -12.58
CA HIS A 251 -1.19 -19.03 -11.11
C HIS A 251 0.22 -19.11 -10.48
N SER A 252 1.24 -19.61 -11.21
CA SER A 252 2.59 -19.76 -10.66
C SER A 252 3.28 -18.42 -10.38
N LYS A 253 2.83 -17.33 -11.03
CA LYS A 253 3.31 -15.96 -10.83
C LYS A 253 2.55 -15.20 -9.73
N GLY A 254 1.63 -15.86 -9.04
CA GLY A 254 0.74 -15.19 -8.10
C GLY A 254 1.45 -14.37 -7.03
N MET A 255 2.59 -14.83 -6.49
CA MET A 255 3.35 -14.07 -5.50
C MET A 255 3.90 -12.75 -6.05
N ASP A 256 4.42 -12.74 -7.27
CA ASP A 256 4.95 -11.54 -7.90
C ASP A 256 3.82 -10.58 -8.26
N ILE A 257 2.73 -11.08 -8.84
CA ILE A 257 1.52 -10.30 -9.13
C ILE A 257 0.99 -9.62 -7.85
N GLY A 258 0.92 -10.35 -6.74
CA GLY A 258 0.45 -9.80 -5.47
C GLY A 258 1.39 -8.76 -4.86
N LYS A 259 2.70 -8.93 -4.97
CA LYS A 259 3.70 -7.94 -4.53
C LYS A 259 3.62 -6.66 -5.36
N ASP A 260 3.46 -6.77 -6.67
CA ASP A 260 3.27 -5.64 -7.57
C ASP A 260 1.95 -4.91 -7.31
N LEU A 261 0.87 -5.66 -7.07
CA LEU A 261 -0.42 -5.10 -6.65
C LEU A 261 -0.30 -4.26 -5.37
N ILE A 262 0.40 -4.77 -4.34
CA ILE A 262 0.66 -4.01 -3.11
C ILE A 262 1.42 -2.73 -3.44
N LYS A 263 2.54 -2.83 -4.15
CA LYS A 263 3.40 -1.68 -4.48
C LYS A 263 2.64 -0.57 -5.18
N ASN A 264 1.81 -0.91 -6.17
CA ASN A 264 1.08 0.05 -6.99
C ASN A 264 -0.16 0.61 -6.29
N SER A 265 -0.75 -0.11 -5.33
CA SER A 265 -1.98 0.30 -4.64
C SER A 265 -1.76 1.19 -3.42
N ILE A 266 -0.59 1.18 -2.78
CA ILE A 266 -0.32 1.87 -1.51
C ILE A 266 -0.62 3.37 -1.57
N SER A 267 -0.22 4.06 -2.65
CA SER A 267 -0.43 5.50 -2.82
C SER A 267 -1.90 5.86 -2.91
N HIS A 268 -2.66 5.14 -3.72
CA HIS A 268 -4.09 5.34 -3.90
C HIS A 268 -4.88 5.02 -2.63
N LEU A 269 -4.55 3.91 -1.96
CA LEU A 269 -5.21 3.54 -0.71
C LEU A 269 -4.94 4.55 0.40
N LYS A 270 -3.70 5.06 0.50
CA LYS A 270 -3.32 6.10 1.45
C LYS A 270 -4.07 7.42 1.19
N LEU A 271 -4.21 7.81 -0.09
CA LEU A 271 -4.96 9.00 -0.47
C LEU A 271 -6.44 8.85 -0.08
N LEU A 272 -7.08 7.73 -0.41
CA LEU A 272 -8.46 7.46 0.00
C LEU A 272 -8.64 7.47 1.53
N LYS A 273 -7.73 6.84 2.27
CA LYS A 273 -7.73 6.87 3.73
C LYS A 273 -7.69 8.30 4.29
N ASN A 274 -6.86 9.16 3.68
CA ASN A 274 -6.72 10.55 4.13
C ASN A 274 -7.97 11.38 3.84
N ILE A 275 -8.65 11.13 2.72
CA ILE A 275 -9.84 11.87 2.29
C ILE A 275 -11.08 11.37 3.06
N LEU A 276 -11.33 10.07 3.02
CA LEU A 276 -12.56 9.46 3.52
C LEU A 276 -12.50 9.14 5.03
N GLY A 277 -11.31 8.79 5.53
CA GLY A 277 -11.14 8.20 6.86
C GLY A 277 -11.32 6.67 6.83
N THR A 278 -11.03 6.03 7.97
CA THR A 278 -11.11 4.57 8.12
C THR A 278 -12.55 4.07 8.28
N ASP A 279 -13.47 4.94 8.68
CA ASP A 279 -14.86 4.56 9.00
C ASP A 279 -15.79 4.65 7.77
N ASP A 280 -15.30 5.19 6.66
CA ASP A 280 -16.08 5.30 5.42
C ASP A 280 -16.25 3.95 4.73
N ILE A 281 -17.50 3.63 4.35
CA ILE A 281 -17.86 2.35 3.73
C ILE A 281 -17.16 2.14 2.39
N LYS A 282 -16.93 3.19 1.59
CA LYS A 282 -16.23 3.07 0.30
C LYS A 282 -14.79 2.69 0.50
N TYR A 283 -14.10 3.35 1.47
CA TYR A 283 -12.74 3.01 1.83
C TYR A 283 -12.62 1.58 2.33
N GLN A 284 -13.48 1.16 3.27
CA GLN A 284 -13.50 -0.20 3.81
C GLN A 284 -13.74 -1.24 2.71
N THR A 285 -14.72 -0.97 1.82
CA THR A 285 -15.07 -1.90 0.74
C THR A 285 -13.93 -2.12 -0.24
N ILE A 286 -13.24 -1.05 -0.69
CA ILE A 286 -12.12 -1.20 -1.62
C ILE A 286 -10.90 -1.83 -0.95
N SER A 287 -10.65 -1.51 0.33
CA SER A 287 -9.58 -2.13 1.14
C SER A 287 -9.78 -3.64 1.28
N ASP A 288 -11.00 -4.09 1.58
CA ASP A 288 -11.32 -5.52 1.69
C ASP A 288 -11.21 -6.23 0.33
N LYS A 289 -11.62 -5.60 -0.77
CA LYS A 289 -11.40 -6.16 -2.13
C LYS A 289 -9.93 -6.33 -2.43
N LEU A 290 -9.11 -5.31 -2.16
CA LEU A 290 -7.66 -5.34 -2.33
C LEU A 290 -7.02 -6.44 -1.47
N ALA A 291 -7.38 -6.52 -0.19
CA ALA A 291 -6.89 -7.53 0.73
C ALA A 291 -7.21 -8.95 0.24
N ASN A 292 -8.45 -9.18 -0.21
CA ASN A 292 -8.87 -10.47 -0.74
C ASN A 292 -8.09 -10.85 -2.02
N GLN A 293 -7.83 -9.89 -2.92
CA GLN A 293 -7.07 -10.15 -4.14
C GLN A 293 -5.60 -10.48 -3.82
N ILE A 294 -4.97 -9.75 -2.89
CA ILE A 294 -3.61 -10.05 -2.43
C ILE A 294 -3.52 -11.47 -1.85
N MET A 295 -4.47 -11.85 -0.99
CA MET A 295 -4.51 -13.22 -0.45
C MET A 295 -4.72 -14.26 -1.55
N GLN A 296 -5.61 -13.99 -2.50
CA GLN A 296 -5.88 -14.90 -3.61
C GLN A 296 -4.64 -15.18 -4.46
N CYS A 297 -3.82 -14.15 -4.71
CA CYS A 297 -2.56 -14.28 -5.44
C CYS A 297 -1.62 -15.32 -4.79
N GLY A 298 -1.43 -15.23 -3.48
CA GLY A 298 -0.58 -16.18 -2.75
C GLY A 298 -1.20 -17.58 -2.67
N ILE A 299 -2.49 -17.69 -2.39
CA ILE A 299 -3.20 -18.99 -2.26
C ILE A 299 -3.15 -19.77 -3.58
N LEU A 300 -3.43 -19.13 -4.72
CA LEU A 300 -3.39 -19.82 -6.01
C LEU A 300 -1.97 -20.19 -6.44
N CYS A 301 -0.98 -19.34 -6.10
CA CYS A 301 0.41 -19.69 -6.31
C CYS A 301 0.82 -20.92 -5.47
N PHE A 302 0.46 -20.94 -4.18
CA PHE A 302 0.72 -22.08 -3.30
C PHE A 302 0.07 -23.36 -3.83
N ASN A 303 -1.19 -23.32 -4.24
CA ASN A 303 -1.89 -24.48 -4.81
C ASN A 303 -1.21 -25.03 -6.08
N LYS A 304 -0.50 -24.19 -6.82
CA LYS A 304 0.22 -24.58 -8.04
C LYS A 304 1.66 -25.03 -7.79
N THR A 305 2.37 -24.37 -6.88
CA THR A 305 3.81 -24.52 -6.66
C THR A 305 4.16 -25.20 -5.34
N ALA A 306 3.19 -25.33 -4.43
CA ALA A 306 3.34 -25.74 -3.03
C ALA A 306 4.37 -24.87 -2.25
N ASP A 307 4.53 -23.62 -2.63
CA ASP A 307 5.44 -22.66 -1.99
C ASP A 307 4.80 -21.26 -1.92
N ASP A 308 4.76 -20.69 -0.70
CA ASP A 308 4.34 -19.31 -0.43
C ASP A 308 5.16 -18.66 0.71
N LYS A 309 6.32 -19.23 1.03
CA LYS A 309 7.16 -18.83 2.16
C LYS A 309 7.52 -17.35 2.15
N ASP A 310 7.83 -16.82 0.98
CA ASP A 310 8.21 -15.41 0.78
C ASP A 310 7.02 -14.46 0.73
N TYR A 311 5.79 -14.98 0.92
CA TYR A 311 4.57 -14.20 0.80
C TYR A 311 3.90 -13.85 2.15
N LEU A 312 4.45 -14.33 3.28
CA LEU A 312 3.91 -14.10 4.62
C LEU A 312 3.73 -12.60 4.95
N SER A 313 4.67 -11.76 4.51
CA SER A 313 4.58 -10.30 4.69
C SER A 313 3.39 -9.70 3.94
N SER A 314 3.08 -10.20 2.74
CA SER A 314 1.93 -9.78 1.93
C SER A 314 0.60 -10.19 2.56
N TYR A 315 0.52 -11.39 3.15
CA TYR A 315 -0.65 -11.82 3.92
C TYR A 315 -0.87 -10.94 5.17
N LYS A 316 0.21 -10.59 5.90
CA LYS A 316 0.14 -9.67 7.05
C LYS A 316 -0.29 -8.26 6.62
N TYR A 317 0.18 -7.78 5.47
CA TYR A 317 -0.28 -6.52 4.90
C TYR A 317 -1.78 -6.58 4.54
N ALA A 318 -2.23 -7.62 3.85
CA ALA A 318 -3.64 -7.81 3.53
C ALA A 318 -4.52 -7.78 4.78
N LYS A 319 -4.10 -8.47 5.87
CA LYS A 319 -4.79 -8.39 7.16
C LYS A 319 -4.87 -6.97 7.71
N SER A 320 -3.78 -6.19 7.59
CA SER A 320 -3.69 -4.83 8.15
C SER A 320 -4.62 -3.82 7.48
N ILE A 321 -5.08 -4.10 6.27
CA ILE A 321 -6.02 -3.27 5.51
C ILE A 321 -7.44 -3.86 5.46
N SER A 322 -7.69 -4.96 6.15
CA SER A 322 -9.00 -5.62 6.19
C SER A 322 -9.90 -5.02 7.27
N PHE A 323 -11.18 -4.87 6.96
CA PHE A 323 -12.21 -4.35 7.87
C PHE A 323 -13.31 -5.37 8.13
N LYS A 324 -13.75 -6.09 7.09
CA LYS A 324 -14.81 -7.08 7.20
C LYS A 324 -14.32 -8.32 7.96
N GLU A 325 -15.08 -8.77 8.95
CA GLU A 325 -14.71 -9.91 9.79
C GLU A 325 -14.34 -11.16 8.98
N SER A 326 -15.12 -11.49 7.95
CA SER A 326 -14.81 -12.62 7.06
C SER A 326 -13.47 -12.48 6.32
N THR A 327 -13.06 -11.25 5.96
CA THR A 327 -11.76 -10.98 5.33
C THR A 327 -10.64 -11.13 6.35
N ILE A 328 -10.84 -10.66 7.58
CA ILE A 328 -9.89 -10.80 8.69
C ILE A 328 -9.69 -12.27 9.07
N GLU A 329 -10.77 -13.05 9.18
CA GLU A 329 -10.70 -14.49 9.47
C GLU A 329 -9.96 -15.25 8.36
N ARG A 330 -10.25 -14.93 7.10
CA ARG A 330 -9.53 -15.50 5.96
C ARG A 330 -8.05 -15.19 6.05
N ALA A 331 -7.69 -13.94 6.35
CA ALA A 331 -6.29 -13.53 6.50
C ALA A 331 -5.60 -14.27 7.67
N ASN A 332 -6.26 -14.41 8.82
CA ASN A 332 -5.74 -15.15 9.96
C ASN A 332 -5.48 -16.62 9.62
N THR A 333 -6.43 -17.26 8.93
CA THR A 333 -6.30 -18.66 8.51
C THR A 333 -5.12 -18.84 7.54
N THR A 334 -5.00 -17.96 6.55
CA THR A 334 -3.93 -18.00 5.55
C THR A 334 -2.56 -17.73 6.17
N ILE A 335 -2.45 -16.73 7.07
CA ILE A 335 -1.21 -16.45 7.82
C ILE A 335 -0.80 -17.65 8.65
N LYS A 336 -1.74 -18.23 9.40
CA LYS A 336 -1.47 -19.41 10.24
C LYS A 336 -0.98 -20.58 9.39
N HIS A 337 -1.62 -20.85 8.25
CA HIS A 337 -1.19 -21.90 7.33
C HIS A 337 0.25 -21.67 6.85
N CYS A 338 0.58 -20.47 6.38
CA CYS A 338 1.93 -20.12 5.93
C CYS A 338 2.96 -20.21 7.07
N GLU A 339 2.62 -19.76 8.28
CA GLU A 339 3.50 -19.88 9.47
C GLU A 339 3.70 -21.34 9.91
N ASP A 340 2.68 -22.18 9.80
CA ASP A 340 2.79 -23.60 10.12
C ASP A 340 3.64 -24.34 9.07
N GLU A 341 3.50 -24.01 7.79
CA GLU A 341 4.38 -24.51 6.71
C GLU A 341 5.84 -24.06 6.89
N LEU A 342 6.07 -22.81 7.27
CA LEU A 342 7.41 -22.31 7.58
C LEU A 342 8.02 -23.09 8.75
N LYS A 343 7.26 -23.34 9.81
CA LYS A 343 7.70 -24.15 10.96
C LYS A 343 7.94 -25.60 10.59
N ALA A 344 7.09 -26.21 9.76
CA ALA A 344 7.25 -27.57 9.26
C ALA A 344 8.52 -27.75 8.42
N ASN A 345 9.03 -26.67 7.84
CA ASN A 345 10.27 -26.64 7.07
C ASN A 345 11.52 -26.29 7.89
N ILE A 346 11.36 -25.98 9.18
CA ILE A 346 12.49 -25.76 10.09
C ILE A 346 12.80 -27.06 10.83
N CYS A 347 14.09 -27.39 10.96
CA CYS A 347 14.52 -28.57 11.69
C CYS A 347 14.16 -28.45 13.18
N GLY A 348 13.25 -29.29 13.67
CA GLY A 348 12.80 -29.31 15.05
C GLY A 348 13.87 -29.65 16.11
N PHE A 349 15.10 -29.97 15.68
CA PHE A 349 16.23 -30.23 16.58
C PHE A 349 17.17 -29.04 16.77
N CYS A 350 17.24 -28.10 15.81
CA CYS A 350 18.15 -26.96 15.90
C CYS A 350 17.46 -25.62 15.70
N ASP A 351 16.21 -25.59 15.23
CA ASP A 351 15.38 -24.39 14.96
C ASP A 351 16.04 -23.35 14.04
N GLN A 352 17.08 -23.73 13.29
CA GLN A 352 17.90 -22.80 12.52
C GLN A 352 18.05 -23.14 11.05
N LYS A 353 17.80 -24.38 10.64
CA LYS A 353 18.08 -24.87 9.27
C LYS A 353 16.85 -25.49 8.64
N ASP A 354 16.72 -25.28 7.34
CA ASP A 354 15.69 -25.94 6.54
C ASP A 354 15.79 -27.47 6.66
N VAL A 355 14.63 -28.09 6.68
CA VAL A 355 14.49 -29.53 6.68
C VAL A 355 14.92 -30.05 5.32
N GLY A 356 16.00 -30.83 5.28
CA GLY A 356 16.39 -31.55 4.06
C GLY A 356 15.48 -32.73 3.78
N SER A 357 15.80 -33.49 2.72
CA SER A 357 15.08 -34.72 2.34
C SER A 357 15.22 -35.89 3.35
N LYS A 358 15.91 -35.68 4.47
CA LYS A 358 16.18 -36.73 5.46
C LYS A 358 15.15 -36.72 6.57
N SER A 359 14.68 -37.92 6.93
CA SER A 359 13.78 -38.15 8.04
C SER A 359 14.32 -39.19 8.98
N LEU A 360 14.00 -39.02 10.27
CA LEU A 360 14.27 -39.98 11.32
C LEU A 360 13.00 -40.74 11.67
N ARG A 361 12.98 -42.04 11.44
CA ARG A 361 11.86 -42.89 11.86
C ARG A 361 12.09 -43.36 13.30
N VAL A 362 11.26 -42.86 14.20
CA VAL A 362 11.31 -43.20 15.63
C VAL A 362 10.19 -44.19 15.95
N LYS A 363 10.55 -45.38 16.37
CA LYS A 363 9.57 -46.39 16.83
C LYS A 363 9.15 -46.04 18.27
N MET A 364 7.87 -45.99 18.52
CA MET A 364 7.28 -45.69 19.82
C MET A 364 6.15 -46.67 20.12
N HIS A 365 5.94 -46.95 21.40
CA HIS A 365 4.84 -47.79 21.87
C HIS A 365 4.18 -47.18 23.09
N LYS A 366 2.90 -47.47 23.29
CA LYS A 366 2.13 -47.09 24.45
C LYS A 366 1.36 -48.31 24.93
N MET A 367 1.38 -48.56 26.23
CA MET A 367 0.56 -49.61 26.83
C MET A 367 -0.90 -49.16 26.78
N GLU A 368 -1.76 -49.94 26.09
CA GLU A 368 -3.19 -49.62 25.96
C GLU A 368 -3.98 -50.17 27.13
N TYR A 369 -3.74 -51.45 27.48
CA TYR A 369 -4.36 -52.06 28.65
C TYR A 369 -3.55 -53.25 29.14
N PHE A 370 -3.78 -53.62 30.39
CA PHE A 370 -3.11 -54.72 31.08
C PHE A 370 -4.15 -55.67 31.62
N THR A 371 -3.93 -56.97 31.43
CA THR A 371 -4.69 -58.05 32.06
C THR A 371 -3.75 -58.94 32.88
N ASN A 372 -4.28 -59.81 33.75
CA ASN A 372 -3.47 -60.69 34.56
C ASN A 372 -2.59 -61.68 33.73
N GLN A 373 -2.89 -61.81 32.43
CA GLN A 373 -2.16 -62.73 31.55
C GLN A 373 -1.44 -62.04 30.42
N TYR A 374 -1.91 -60.88 29.96
CA TYR A 374 -1.38 -60.20 28.76
C TYR A 374 -1.31 -58.70 28.92
N THR A 375 -0.25 -58.09 28.34
CA THR A 375 -0.10 -56.64 28.19
C THR A 375 -0.21 -56.29 26.72
N TYR A 376 -1.14 -55.39 26.41
CA TYR A 376 -1.38 -54.93 25.06
C TYR A 376 -0.75 -53.58 24.84
N PHE A 377 -0.04 -53.41 23.71
CA PHE A 377 0.65 -52.18 23.34
C PHE A 377 0.17 -51.65 22.00
N LYS A 378 -0.02 -50.36 21.95
CA LYS A 378 -0.18 -49.67 20.68
C LYS A 378 1.17 -49.29 20.15
N ASN A 379 1.56 -49.89 19.03
CA ASN A 379 2.84 -49.61 18.37
C ASN A 379 2.63 -48.56 17.28
N GLY A 380 3.52 -47.59 17.23
CA GLY A 380 3.53 -46.56 16.18
C GLY A 380 4.95 -46.20 15.75
N GLY A 381 5.04 -45.60 14.58
CA GLY A 381 6.27 -44.99 14.09
C GLY A 381 6.02 -43.52 13.81
N LEU A 382 6.84 -42.66 14.39
CA LEU A 382 6.85 -41.22 14.09
C LEU A 382 7.99 -40.92 13.12
N GLU A 383 7.69 -40.30 12.00
CA GLU A 383 8.68 -39.82 11.06
C GLU A 383 8.94 -38.34 11.31
N VAL A 384 10.18 -38.00 11.65
CA VAL A 384 10.59 -36.67 12.01
C VAL A 384 11.56 -36.15 10.96
N LYS A 385 11.16 -35.12 10.23
CA LYS A 385 12.02 -34.43 9.28
C LYS A 385 13.09 -33.64 9.99
N CYS A 386 14.35 -33.66 9.50
CA CYS A 386 15.44 -32.93 10.11
C CYS A 386 16.50 -32.51 9.08
N CYS A 387 17.29 -31.48 9.40
CA CYS A 387 18.42 -31.08 8.57
C CYS A 387 19.51 -32.17 8.53
N SER A 388 20.35 -32.14 7.49
CA SER A 388 21.41 -33.14 7.29
C SER A 388 22.37 -33.27 8.46
N ASP A 389 22.69 -32.16 9.14
CA ASP A 389 23.63 -32.14 10.26
C ASP A 389 23.01 -32.75 11.53
N CYS A 390 21.78 -32.40 11.85
CA CYS A 390 21.06 -33.01 12.94
C CYS A 390 20.81 -34.50 12.71
N TYR A 391 20.47 -34.89 11.48
CA TYR A 391 20.35 -36.29 11.10
C TYR A 391 21.63 -37.06 11.37
N LYS A 392 22.79 -36.58 10.86
CA LYS A 392 24.10 -37.20 11.09
C LYS A 392 24.45 -37.28 12.59
N LEU A 393 24.17 -36.21 13.32
CA LEU A 393 24.47 -36.15 14.77
C LEU A 393 23.63 -37.15 15.56
N VAL A 394 22.34 -37.24 15.28
CA VAL A 394 21.42 -38.19 15.94
C VAL A 394 21.75 -39.62 15.54
N GLN A 395 21.96 -39.88 14.28
CA GLN A 395 22.33 -41.19 13.76
C GLN A 395 23.73 -41.66 14.23
N GLY A 396 24.69 -40.72 14.28
CA GLY A 396 26.02 -40.97 14.77
C GLY A 396 26.02 -41.42 16.24
N LYS A 397 25.22 -40.78 17.10
CA LYS A 397 25.05 -41.21 18.52
C LYS A 397 24.44 -42.58 18.63
N ASN A 398 23.52 -42.98 17.76
CA ASN A 398 22.96 -44.31 17.72
C ASN A 398 23.98 -45.33 17.26
N ASN A 399 24.75 -45.08 16.22
CA ASN A 399 25.77 -45.95 15.67
C ASN A 399 26.91 -46.15 16.69
N LEU A 400 27.36 -45.10 17.35
CA LEU A 400 28.41 -45.16 18.41
C LEU A 400 27.98 -46.10 19.52
N SER A 401 26.72 -46.08 19.91
CA SER A 401 26.19 -47.00 20.95
C SER A 401 26.35 -48.48 20.57
N TRP A 402 26.12 -48.83 19.28
CA TRP A 402 26.30 -50.18 18.80
C TRP A 402 27.79 -50.61 18.74
N ILE A 403 28.67 -49.70 18.30
CA ILE A 403 30.12 -49.93 18.24
C ILE A 403 30.67 -50.26 19.62
N TYR A 404 30.33 -49.47 20.66
CA TYR A 404 30.75 -49.77 21.99
C TYR A 404 30.20 -51.09 22.54
N THR A 405 28.96 -51.43 22.22
CA THR A 405 28.37 -52.71 22.61
C THR A 405 29.12 -53.89 22.01
N ILE A 406 29.45 -53.80 20.71
CA ILE A 406 30.24 -54.84 20.04
C ILE A 406 31.67 -54.94 20.62
N LEU A 407 32.32 -53.77 20.87
CA LEU A 407 33.68 -53.73 21.44
C LEU A 407 33.74 -54.39 22.82
N ILE A 408 32.78 -54.10 23.66
CA ILE A 408 32.69 -54.71 24.99
C ILE A 408 32.45 -56.21 24.88
N TYR A 409 31.57 -56.63 23.98
CA TYR A 409 31.31 -58.06 23.76
C TYR A 409 32.54 -58.80 23.27
N THR A 410 33.33 -58.20 22.36
CA THR A 410 34.59 -58.80 21.85
C THR A 410 35.67 -58.85 22.90
N VAL A 411 35.81 -57.80 23.74
CA VAL A 411 36.76 -57.77 24.87
C VAL A 411 36.42 -58.85 25.91
N VAL A 412 35.15 -58.96 26.27
CA VAL A 412 34.69 -59.98 27.25
C VAL A 412 34.91 -61.40 26.71
N ASN A 413 34.62 -61.66 25.43
CA ASN A 413 34.90 -62.97 24.85
C ASN A 413 36.42 -63.24 24.70
N GLY A 414 37.22 -62.24 24.39
CA GLY A 414 38.68 -62.36 24.31
C GLY A 414 39.31 -62.69 25.68
N ILE A 415 38.84 -62.06 26.73
CA ILE A 415 39.28 -62.35 28.11
C ILE A 415 38.85 -63.77 28.51
N SER A 416 37.64 -64.21 28.18
CA SER A 416 37.22 -65.59 28.51
C SER A 416 38.01 -66.65 27.76
N MET A 417 38.52 -66.39 26.54
CA MET A 417 39.42 -67.28 25.82
C MET A 417 40.81 -67.39 26.45
N LEU A 418 41.35 -66.32 27.07
CA LEU A 418 42.64 -66.30 27.72
C LEU A 418 42.68 -67.13 29.06
N PHE A 419 41.55 -67.35 29.68
CA PHE A 419 41.42 -68.12 30.89
C PHE A 419 41.03 -69.60 30.69
N SER A 420 40.91 -70.04 29.41
CA SER A 420 40.44 -71.40 29.07
C SER A 420 41.51 -72.44 28.80
N GLU A 421 42.75 -72.18 29.24
CA GLU A 421 43.82 -73.23 29.14
C GLU A 421 43.51 -74.49 30.01
N GLY A 422 42.99 -75.52 29.34
CA GLY A 422 42.83 -76.86 29.94
C GLY A 422 41.41 -77.42 30.06
N ILE A 423 40.36 -76.72 29.58
CA ILE A 423 38.98 -77.22 29.56
C ILE A 423 38.46 -77.28 28.14
N PRO A 424 37.75 -78.40 27.76
CA PRO A 424 37.16 -78.44 26.40
C PRO A 424 36.24 -77.23 26.20
N ILE A 425 36.56 -76.43 25.14
CA ILE A 425 35.94 -75.14 24.84
C ILE A 425 34.41 -75.20 24.83
N ILE A 426 33.83 -76.31 24.37
CA ILE A 426 32.38 -76.49 24.32
C ILE A 426 31.70 -76.48 25.69
N LEU A 427 32.29 -77.17 26.65
CA LEU A 427 31.72 -77.27 28.00
C LEU A 427 31.87 -75.95 28.79
N PHE A 428 32.94 -75.21 28.56
CA PHE A 428 33.18 -73.93 29.21
C PHE A 428 32.24 -72.83 28.66
N VAL A 429 31.97 -72.84 27.39
CA VAL A 429 31.03 -71.94 26.72
C VAL A 429 29.62 -72.14 27.27
N ASP A 430 29.17 -73.41 27.36
CA ASP A 430 27.83 -73.70 27.90
C ASP A 430 27.67 -73.40 29.40
N ILE A 431 28.66 -73.72 30.19
CA ILE A 431 28.68 -73.45 31.67
C ILE A 431 28.81 -71.93 31.87
N PHE A 432 29.67 -71.23 31.11
CA PHE A 432 29.85 -69.79 31.24
C PHE A 432 28.57 -69.04 30.83
N PHE A 433 27.93 -69.42 29.78
CA PHE A 433 26.65 -68.85 29.36
C PHE A 433 25.50 -69.19 30.32
N ALA A 434 25.49 -70.37 30.93
CA ALA A 434 24.47 -70.75 31.89
C ALA A 434 24.59 -69.99 33.25
N PHE A 435 25.83 -69.79 33.73
CA PHE A 435 26.07 -69.14 35.06
C PHE A 435 26.41 -67.63 34.92
N TRP A 436 27.12 -67.22 33.91
CA TRP A 436 27.62 -65.84 33.77
C TRP A 436 27.01 -65.06 32.56
N GLY A 437 26.38 -65.73 31.67
CA GLY A 437 25.77 -65.08 30.47
C GLY A 437 24.69 -64.06 30.84
N ALA A 438 23.90 -64.38 31.86
CA ALA A 438 22.84 -63.43 32.34
C ALA A 438 23.43 -62.12 32.90
N PRO A 439 24.42 -62.14 33.82
CA PRO A 439 25.04 -60.88 34.30
C PRO A 439 25.70 -60.06 33.19
N PHE A 440 26.45 -60.71 32.26
CA PHE A 440 27.10 -59.98 31.17
C PHE A 440 26.10 -59.44 30.15
N PHE A 441 25.02 -60.16 29.89
CA PHE A 441 23.92 -59.64 29.11
C PHE A 441 23.27 -58.41 29.77
N TRP A 442 23.07 -58.44 31.11
CA TRP A 442 22.54 -57.30 31.84
C TRP A 442 23.50 -56.10 31.88
N ILE A 443 24.81 -56.37 32.07
CA ILE A 443 25.85 -55.32 32.02
C ILE A 443 25.90 -54.73 30.59
N GLY A 444 25.93 -55.52 29.55
CA GLY A 444 25.90 -55.05 28.18
C GLY A 444 24.65 -54.24 27.86
N LYS A 445 23.49 -54.67 28.35
CA LYS A 445 22.23 -53.95 28.23
C LYS A 445 22.22 -52.62 29.00
N TRP A 446 22.86 -52.61 30.19
CA TRP A 446 23.02 -51.41 31.01
C TRP A 446 23.96 -50.40 30.31
N ILE A 447 25.13 -50.84 29.83
CA ILE A 447 26.10 -50.03 29.10
C ILE A 447 25.45 -49.47 27.82
N HIS A 448 24.79 -50.31 27.04
CA HIS A 448 24.07 -49.87 25.86
C HIS A 448 23.02 -48.79 26.17
N ARG A 449 22.30 -48.92 27.30
CA ARG A 449 21.38 -47.87 27.77
C ARG A 449 22.10 -46.55 28.07
N GLN A 450 23.27 -46.59 28.77
CA GLN A 450 24.00 -45.36 29.09
C GLN A 450 24.49 -44.63 27.82
N PHE A 451 25.00 -45.38 26.83
CA PHE A 451 25.44 -44.79 25.56
C PHE A 451 24.28 -44.31 24.66
N ARG A 452 23.09 -44.87 24.83
CA ARG A 452 21.89 -44.37 24.12
C ARG A 452 21.19 -43.20 24.81
N LYS A 453 21.49 -42.91 26.06
CA LYS A 453 20.88 -41.82 26.81
C LYS A 453 20.98 -40.47 26.09
N PRO A 454 22.15 -40.02 25.60
CA PRO A 454 22.28 -38.78 24.85
C PRO A 454 21.46 -38.77 23.51
N TYR A 455 21.28 -39.94 22.90
CA TYR A 455 20.43 -40.09 21.72
C TYR A 455 18.95 -39.84 22.05
N PHE A 456 18.44 -40.43 23.13
CA PHE A 456 17.05 -40.22 23.54
C PHE A 456 16.80 -38.82 24.08
N GLU A 457 17.77 -38.24 24.79
CA GLU A 457 17.69 -36.84 25.24
C GLU A 457 17.56 -35.88 24.03
N LYS A 458 18.35 -36.12 22.98
CA LYS A 458 18.25 -35.31 21.75
C LYS A 458 16.95 -35.56 21.00
N LEU A 459 16.42 -36.77 20.96
CA LEU A 459 15.11 -37.07 20.39
C LEU A 459 13.98 -36.33 21.15
N ASN A 460 14.04 -36.35 22.47
CA ASN A 460 13.05 -35.68 23.32
C ASN A 460 13.05 -34.17 23.17
N SER A 461 14.10 -33.56 22.64
CA SER A 461 14.10 -32.11 22.34
C SER A 461 13.21 -31.76 21.15
N HIS A 462 12.76 -32.73 20.34
CA HIS A 462 11.88 -32.48 19.22
C HIS A 462 10.42 -32.34 19.71
N PRO A 463 9.70 -31.24 19.35
CA PRO A 463 8.36 -30.95 19.88
C PRO A 463 7.32 -32.05 19.68
N LEU A 464 7.29 -32.69 18.51
CA LEU A 464 6.37 -33.80 18.22
C LEU A 464 6.68 -35.03 19.08
N ILE A 465 7.95 -35.35 19.27
CA ILE A 465 8.38 -36.49 20.11
C ILE A 465 8.05 -36.22 21.56
N PHE A 466 8.35 -34.99 22.04
CA PHE A 466 8.00 -34.57 23.39
C PHE A 466 6.48 -34.71 23.64
N LYS A 467 5.66 -34.30 22.69
CA LYS A 467 4.20 -34.47 22.77
C LYS A 467 3.79 -35.93 22.89
N CYS A 468 4.33 -36.81 22.06
CA CYS A 468 4.02 -38.24 22.14
C CYS A 468 4.46 -38.83 23.50
N VAL A 469 5.62 -38.44 24.01
CA VAL A 469 6.11 -38.90 25.35
C VAL A 469 5.19 -38.40 26.45
N SER A 470 4.73 -37.15 26.40
CA SER A 470 3.75 -36.59 27.36
C SER A 470 2.39 -37.30 27.29
N GLU A 471 2.02 -37.85 26.14
CA GLU A 471 0.82 -38.69 25.95
C GLU A 471 1.03 -40.15 26.41
N GLY A 472 2.21 -40.51 26.93
CA GLY A 472 2.50 -41.81 27.52
C GLY A 472 3.15 -42.83 26.56
N TYR A 473 3.62 -42.38 25.37
CA TYR A 473 4.40 -43.23 24.47
C TYR A 473 5.84 -43.36 24.97
N LYS A 474 6.43 -44.55 24.81
CA LYS A 474 7.84 -44.85 25.11
C LYS A 474 8.60 -45.21 23.86
N PHE A 475 9.91 -44.97 23.85
CA PHE A 475 10.78 -45.30 22.71
C PHE A 475 11.01 -46.81 22.59
N GLY A 476 11.12 -47.27 21.34
CA GLY A 476 11.43 -48.65 21.02
C GLY A 476 10.20 -49.54 20.79
N MET A 477 10.41 -50.83 20.83
CA MET A 477 9.33 -51.82 20.89
C MET A 477 9.14 -52.22 22.38
N PRO A 478 7.93 -52.71 22.75
CA PRO A 478 7.63 -53.14 24.08
C PRO A 478 8.49 -54.29 24.53
#